data_1c7afae895d594e6c6e4a044f0fc2144
#
_entry.id   1c7afae895d594e6c6e4a044f0fc2144
#
_cell.length_a   1.000
_cell.length_b   1.000
_cell.length_c   1.000
_cell.angle_alpha   90.00
_cell.angle_beta   90.00
_cell.angle_gamma   90.00
#
_symmetry.space_group_name_H-M   'P 1'
#
loop_
_entity.id
_entity.type
_entity.pdbx_description
1 polymer ?
#
loop_
_entity_poly.entity_id
_entity_poly.type
_entity_poly.pdbx_seq_one_letter_code
_entity_poly.pdbx_strand_id
1 'polypeptide(L)'
;MAASCLMVRNLHAWYMPQRRVLYGLSMELKKHEAVGLIGWNGAGKTTLIRALSGLLKNCRADEVRSGSRPVDFRDEAFKYYRYTVFDEDHSFAYFTFREYFSYVCRAYGKTGKDMPDPGEIVEGFHFAEYQDVWMKELSTGNRKKAFLITAFALKPELLLLDEPVNGLDFQSTEYLYRLIRSYKAYGTVLFASHILESITLTSDRVLVLEHGRIGRAFEKDQIDADRIR
;
A
#
# COMPACT_ATOMS: atom_id res chain seq x y z
N MET A 1 20.36 12.84 -7.08
CA MET A 1 18.95 12.80 -6.62
C MET A 1 18.40 11.40 -6.89
N ALA A 2 17.68 10.79 -5.94
CA ALA A 2 17.05 9.50 -6.16
C ALA A 2 16.01 9.61 -7.28
N ALA A 3 15.90 8.57 -8.12
CA ALA A 3 14.95 8.57 -9.22
C ALA A 3 13.51 8.52 -8.69
N SER A 4 12.57 9.22 -9.31
CA SER A 4 11.16 9.20 -8.96
C SER A 4 10.54 7.82 -9.28
N CYS A 5 9.76 7.28 -8.34
CA CYS A 5 8.92 6.09 -8.54
C CYS A 5 7.57 6.53 -9.10
N LEU A 6 6.91 7.46 -8.40
CA LEU A 6 5.61 8.02 -8.77
C LEU A 6 5.56 9.50 -8.41
N MET A 7 5.20 10.33 -9.37
CA MET A 7 4.91 11.75 -9.17
C MET A 7 3.46 12.03 -9.53
N VAL A 8 2.77 12.77 -8.68
CA VAL A 8 1.38 13.18 -8.88
C VAL A 8 1.27 14.68 -8.63
N ARG A 9 0.64 15.43 -9.52
CA ARG A 9 0.41 16.87 -9.39
C ARG A 9 -1.06 17.20 -9.46
N ASN A 10 -1.50 18.03 -8.53
CA ASN A 10 -2.84 18.60 -8.47
C ASN A 10 -3.96 17.56 -8.53
N LEU A 11 -3.85 16.49 -7.72
CA LEU A 11 -4.86 15.44 -7.64
C LEU A 11 -6.09 15.91 -6.90
N HIS A 12 -7.22 15.83 -7.56
CA HIS A 12 -8.55 15.97 -6.98
C HIS A 12 -9.27 14.62 -7.00
N ALA A 13 -9.96 14.30 -5.91
CA ALA A 13 -10.72 13.05 -5.84
C ALA A 13 -12.01 13.25 -5.03
N TRP A 14 -13.07 12.55 -5.45
CA TRP A 14 -14.41 12.65 -4.83
C TRP A 14 -15.19 11.35 -4.98
N TYR A 15 -16.13 11.12 -4.07
CA TYR A 15 -17.13 10.04 -4.21
C TYR A 15 -18.42 10.53 -4.86
N MET A 16 -18.82 11.75 -4.56
CA MET A 16 -19.98 12.45 -5.15
C MET A 16 -19.55 13.83 -5.61
N PRO A 17 -20.16 14.42 -6.65
CA PRO A 17 -19.76 15.73 -7.19
C PRO A 17 -19.63 16.83 -6.14
N GLN A 18 -20.51 16.83 -5.13
CA GLN A 18 -20.55 17.84 -4.06
C GLN A 18 -19.60 17.48 -2.88
N ARG A 19 -19.05 16.26 -2.82
CA ARG A 19 -18.23 15.78 -1.72
C ARG A 19 -16.83 15.42 -2.21
N ARG A 20 -16.03 16.45 -2.44
CA ARG A 20 -14.59 16.27 -2.66
C ARG A 20 -13.92 15.81 -1.38
N VAL A 21 -12.87 15.02 -1.54
CA VAL A 21 -12.04 14.50 -0.43
C VAL A 21 -10.61 14.95 -0.61
N LEU A 22 -10.07 14.94 -1.83
CA LEU A 22 -8.75 15.47 -2.13
C LEU A 22 -8.85 16.75 -2.95
N TYR A 23 -8.04 17.73 -2.58
CA TYR A 23 -8.12 19.12 -3.07
C TYR A 23 -6.78 19.60 -3.63
N GLY A 24 -6.41 19.17 -4.84
CA GLY A 24 -5.17 19.60 -5.48
C GLY A 24 -3.92 19.04 -4.80
N LEU A 25 -3.98 17.78 -4.35
CA LEU A 25 -2.89 17.11 -3.69
C LEU A 25 -1.74 16.88 -4.67
N SER A 26 -0.53 17.26 -4.27
CA SER A 26 0.69 16.95 -5.02
C SER A 26 1.66 16.18 -4.14
N MET A 27 2.27 15.14 -4.69
CA MET A 27 3.23 14.30 -3.99
C MET A 27 4.20 13.64 -4.96
N GLU A 28 5.34 13.24 -4.44
CA GLU A 28 6.31 12.42 -5.14
C GLU A 28 6.76 11.28 -4.23
N LEU A 29 6.86 10.08 -4.77
CA LEU A 29 7.50 8.92 -4.15
C LEU A 29 8.82 8.66 -4.88
N LYS A 30 9.91 8.56 -4.14
CA LYS A 30 11.22 8.19 -4.67
C LYS A 30 11.29 6.66 -4.81
N LYS A 31 12.18 6.18 -5.67
CA LYS A 31 12.45 4.74 -5.74
C LYS A 31 13.13 4.26 -4.45
N HIS A 32 12.77 3.05 -4.04
CA HIS A 32 13.41 2.38 -2.90
C HIS A 32 13.28 3.12 -1.58
N GLU A 33 12.10 3.72 -1.32
CA GLU A 33 11.78 4.34 -0.02
C GLU A 33 10.52 3.74 0.61
N ALA A 34 10.44 3.80 1.93
CA ALA A 34 9.22 3.55 2.70
C ALA A 34 8.64 4.89 3.13
N VAL A 35 7.45 5.22 2.63
CA VAL A 35 6.75 6.47 2.92
C VAL A 35 5.53 6.20 3.77
N GLY A 36 5.50 6.78 4.97
CA GLY A 36 4.34 6.77 5.83
C GLY A 36 3.39 7.92 5.48
N LEU A 37 2.11 7.60 5.34
CA LEU A 37 1.04 8.59 5.17
C LEU A 37 0.22 8.64 6.44
N ILE A 38 0.36 9.71 7.20
CA ILE A 38 -0.41 9.94 8.43
C ILE A 38 -1.46 11.03 8.23
N GLY A 39 -2.55 10.94 8.97
CA GLY A 39 -3.62 11.95 9.00
C GLY A 39 -4.81 11.44 9.80
N TRP A 40 -5.63 12.36 10.27
CA TRP A 40 -6.84 12.06 11.03
C TRP A 40 -7.80 11.16 10.24
N ASN A 41 -8.70 10.48 10.95
CA ASN A 41 -9.80 9.76 10.30
C ASN A 41 -10.61 10.73 9.45
N GLY A 42 -10.88 10.35 8.21
CA GLY A 42 -11.56 11.22 7.24
C GLY A 42 -10.64 12.22 6.50
N ALA A 43 -9.34 12.30 6.78
CA ALA A 43 -8.41 13.19 6.07
C ALA A 43 -8.26 12.86 4.57
N GLY A 44 -8.59 11.61 4.17
CA GLY A 44 -8.54 11.19 2.78
C GLY A 44 -7.46 10.14 2.46
N LYS A 45 -6.85 9.49 3.46
CA LYS A 45 -5.79 8.48 3.27
C LYS A 45 -6.25 7.34 2.35
N THR A 46 -7.34 6.66 2.71
CA THR A 46 -7.94 5.59 1.88
C THR A 46 -8.35 6.10 0.50
N THR A 47 -8.84 7.34 0.41
CA THR A 47 -9.20 7.95 -0.88
C THR A 47 -7.96 8.14 -1.77
N LEU A 48 -6.84 8.58 -1.19
CA LEU A 48 -5.57 8.69 -1.91
C LEU A 48 -5.11 7.31 -2.39
N ILE A 49 -5.07 6.30 -1.51
CA ILE A 49 -4.69 4.93 -1.88
C ILE A 49 -5.60 4.40 -3.00
N ARG A 50 -6.93 4.59 -2.92
CA ARG A 50 -7.86 4.18 -3.98
C ARG A 50 -7.67 4.94 -5.29
N ALA A 51 -7.32 6.22 -5.26
CA ALA A 51 -6.99 6.98 -6.46
C ALA A 51 -5.71 6.44 -7.12
N LEU A 52 -4.64 6.26 -6.34
CA LEU A 52 -3.36 5.73 -6.81
C LEU A 52 -3.48 4.28 -7.31
N SER A 53 -4.37 3.47 -6.73
CA SER A 53 -4.66 2.10 -7.20
C SER A 53 -5.46 2.04 -8.50
N GLY A 54 -6.01 3.17 -8.96
CA GLY A 54 -6.88 3.23 -10.15
C GLY A 54 -8.31 2.74 -9.93
N LEU A 55 -8.68 2.41 -8.68
CA LEU A 55 -10.03 1.94 -8.35
C LEU A 55 -11.04 3.07 -8.15
N LEU A 56 -10.57 4.28 -7.85
CA LEU A 56 -11.45 5.43 -7.70
C LEU A 56 -11.73 6.05 -9.08
N LYS A 57 -12.98 5.93 -9.55
CA LYS A 57 -13.40 6.48 -10.86
C LYS A 57 -13.36 8.00 -10.90
N ASN A 58 -13.78 8.64 -9.81
CA ASN A 58 -13.92 10.09 -9.73
C ASN A 58 -12.64 10.72 -9.18
N CYS A 59 -11.59 10.72 -9.97
CA CYS A 59 -10.34 11.44 -9.67
C CYS A 59 -9.77 12.06 -10.95
N ARG A 60 -9.05 13.18 -10.76
CA ARG A 60 -8.36 13.90 -11.81
C ARG A 60 -7.07 14.47 -11.27
N ALA A 61 -5.98 14.30 -11.98
CA ALA A 61 -4.70 14.96 -11.73
C ALA A 61 -4.28 15.73 -12.98
N ASP A 62 -3.50 16.79 -12.81
CA ASP A 62 -2.93 17.53 -13.95
C ASP A 62 -1.78 16.73 -14.56
N GLU A 63 -1.02 16.03 -13.72
CA GLU A 63 0.09 15.22 -14.17
C GLU A 63 0.28 14.00 -13.26
N VAL A 64 0.50 12.83 -13.86
CA VAL A 64 0.94 11.62 -13.20
C VAL A 64 2.09 11.01 -13.98
N ARG A 65 3.20 10.72 -13.29
CA ARG A 65 4.37 10.07 -13.91
C ARG A 65 4.86 8.90 -13.09
N SER A 66 5.22 7.83 -13.76
CA SER A 66 6.04 6.74 -13.21
C SER A 66 7.45 6.85 -13.80
N GLY A 67 8.42 7.25 -12.97
CA GLY A 67 9.72 7.68 -13.47
C GLY A 67 9.60 8.87 -14.42
N SER A 68 10.13 8.73 -15.64
CA SER A 68 10.01 9.75 -16.69
C SER A 68 8.76 9.60 -17.58
N ARG A 69 7.98 8.53 -17.43
CA ARG A 69 6.82 8.24 -18.30
C ARG A 69 5.54 8.84 -17.72
N PRO A 70 4.75 9.59 -18.52
CA PRO A 70 3.40 9.93 -18.13
C PRO A 70 2.56 8.64 -18.10
N VAL A 71 1.70 8.51 -17.10
CA VAL A 71 0.80 7.37 -16.90
C VAL A 71 -0.57 7.85 -16.46
N ASP A 72 -1.62 7.06 -16.73
CA ASP A 72 -2.90 7.18 -16.06
C ASP A 72 -2.99 6.09 -14.96
N PHE A 73 -3.66 6.39 -13.86
CA PHE A 73 -3.86 5.41 -12.78
C PHE A 73 -4.59 4.13 -13.24
N ARG A 74 -5.29 4.18 -14.37
CA ARG A 74 -6.06 3.07 -14.93
C ARG A 74 -5.34 2.35 -16.06
N ASP A 75 -4.17 2.84 -16.48
CA ASP A 75 -3.37 2.17 -17.50
C ASP A 75 -3.06 0.74 -17.09
N GLU A 76 -3.26 -0.19 -18.01
CA GLU A 76 -3.03 -1.60 -17.75
C GLU A 76 -1.56 -1.87 -17.39
N ALA A 77 -0.62 -1.28 -18.11
CA ALA A 77 0.80 -1.38 -17.80
C ALA A 77 1.13 -0.87 -16.39
N PHE A 78 0.46 0.19 -15.93
CA PHE A 78 0.66 0.73 -14.59
C PHE A 78 0.00 -0.14 -13.50
N LYS A 79 -0.98 -1.01 -13.83
CA LYS A 79 -1.53 -1.98 -12.89
C LYS A 79 -0.49 -3.01 -12.46
N TYR A 80 0.33 -3.50 -13.38
CA TYR A 80 1.40 -4.46 -13.07
C TYR A 80 2.57 -3.86 -12.28
N TYR A 81 2.70 -2.53 -12.31
CA TYR A 81 3.74 -1.80 -11.59
C TYR A 81 3.48 -1.74 -10.08
N ARG A 82 2.22 -1.80 -9.67
CA ARG A 82 1.79 -1.63 -8.27
C ARG A 82 0.91 -2.76 -7.77
N TYR A 83 0.89 -2.94 -6.47
CA TYR A 83 -0.07 -3.79 -5.77
C TYR A 83 -0.64 -3.05 -4.58
N THR A 84 -1.92 -3.29 -4.25
CA THR A 84 -2.60 -2.56 -3.16
C THR A 84 -3.24 -3.54 -2.18
N VAL A 85 -2.99 -3.34 -0.89
CA VAL A 85 -3.70 -4.00 0.21
C VAL A 85 -4.57 -2.96 0.90
N PHE A 86 -5.87 -3.19 0.94
CA PHE A 86 -6.83 -2.32 1.63
C PHE A 86 -7.05 -2.77 3.07
N ASP A 87 -7.54 -1.86 3.91
CA ASP A 87 -7.88 -2.17 5.31
C ASP A 87 -8.94 -3.25 5.38
N GLU A 88 -10.04 -3.05 4.67
CA GLU A 88 -11.10 -4.06 4.53
C GLU A 88 -11.19 -4.50 3.07
N ASP A 89 -10.93 -5.78 2.84
CA ASP A 89 -11.11 -6.44 1.55
C ASP A 89 -11.82 -7.78 1.74
N HIS A 90 -12.98 -7.91 1.13
CA HIS A 90 -13.81 -9.11 1.13
C HIS A 90 -13.80 -9.82 -0.24
N SER A 91 -12.89 -9.41 -1.12
CA SER A 91 -12.69 -10.07 -2.40
C SER A 91 -12.23 -11.52 -2.19
N PHE A 92 -12.47 -12.35 -3.17
CA PHE A 92 -12.02 -13.74 -3.16
C PHE A 92 -12.52 -14.58 -1.97
N ALA A 93 -13.70 -14.26 -1.43
CA ALA A 93 -14.27 -14.90 -0.25
C ALA A 93 -14.29 -16.45 -0.31
N TYR A 94 -14.47 -17.03 -1.51
CA TYR A 94 -14.56 -18.46 -1.76
C TYR A 94 -13.27 -19.07 -2.35
N PHE A 95 -12.15 -18.35 -2.24
CA PHE A 95 -10.82 -18.87 -2.56
C PHE A 95 -10.12 -19.26 -1.26
N THR A 96 -9.27 -20.28 -1.32
CA THR A 96 -8.21 -20.48 -0.32
C THR A 96 -7.07 -19.49 -0.60
N PHE A 97 -6.15 -19.34 0.37
CA PHE A 97 -4.96 -18.49 0.13
C PHE A 97 -4.14 -19.01 -1.06
N ARG A 98 -3.96 -20.34 -1.20
CA ARG A 98 -3.18 -20.91 -2.32
C ARG A 98 -3.79 -20.59 -3.67
N GLU A 99 -5.11 -20.68 -3.78
CA GLU A 99 -5.84 -20.34 -5.01
C GLU A 99 -5.73 -18.85 -5.32
N TYR A 100 -5.96 -18.02 -4.33
CA TYR A 100 -5.84 -16.56 -4.43
C TYR A 100 -4.43 -16.14 -4.85
N PHE A 101 -3.40 -16.63 -4.15
CA PHE A 101 -2.00 -16.34 -4.44
C PHE A 101 -1.64 -16.73 -5.88
N SER A 102 -1.99 -17.97 -6.28
CA SER A 102 -1.76 -18.46 -7.63
C SER A 102 -2.47 -17.60 -8.68
N TYR A 103 -3.73 -17.23 -8.42
CA TYR A 103 -4.51 -16.38 -9.31
C TYR A 103 -3.86 -15.00 -9.49
N VAL A 104 -3.50 -14.34 -8.40
CA VAL A 104 -2.87 -13.02 -8.44
C VAL A 104 -1.51 -13.07 -9.14
N CYS A 105 -0.65 -14.04 -8.80
CA CYS A 105 0.64 -14.18 -9.46
C CYS A 105 0.50 -14.35 -10.98
N ARG A 106 -0.45 -15.18 -11.43
CA ARG A 106 -0.74 -15.33 -12.88
C ARG A 106 -1.26 -14.05 -13.51
N ALA A 107 -2.13 -13.30 -12.79
CA ALA A 107 -2.61 -12.01 -13.25
C ALA A 107 -1.48 -10.99 -13.41
N TYR A 108 -0.38 -11.13 -12.65
CA TYR A 108 0.86 -10.35 -12.79
C TYR A 108 1.88 -10.99 -13.74
N GLY A 109 1.46 -11.97 -14.57
CA GLY A 109 2.31 -12.62 -15.56
C GLY A 109 3.34 -13.59 -14.98
N LYS A 110 3.24 -13.95 -13.69
CA LYS A 110 4.13 -14.92 -13.05
C LYS A 110 3.62 -16.33 -13.29
N THR A 111 4.43 -17.16 -13.95
CA THR A 111 4.05 -18.55 -14.29
C THR A 111 5.27 -19.47 -14.22
N GLY A 112 5.03 -20.75 -13.97
CA GLY A 112 6.08 -21.76 -13.98
C GLY A 112 7.21 -21.42 -13.01
N LYS A 113 8.44 -21.26 -13.51
CA LYS A 113 9.64 -20.98 -12.70
C LYS A 113 9.67 -19.55 -12.13
N ASP A 114 8.84 -18.64 -12.69
CA ASP A 114 8.78 -17.25 -12.23
C ASP A 114 7.76 -17.04 -11.11
N MET A 115 7.06 -18.11 -10.70
CA MET A 115 6.16 -18.03 -9.53
C MET A 115 6.96 -17.76 -8.28
N PRO A 116 6.64 -16.69 -7.53
CA PRO A 116 7.32 -16.42 -6.28
C PRO A 116 6.99 -17.48 -5.23
N ASP A 117 7.94 -17.80 -4.36
CA ASP A 117 7.70 -18.63 -3.19
C ASP A 117 7.29 -17.74 -2.01
N PRO A 118 6.09 -17.91 -1.44
CA PRO A 118 5.64 -17.17 -0.27
C PRO A 118 6.10 -17.80 1.06
N GLY A 119 6.80 -18.94 1.06
CA GLY A 119 7.05 -19.78 2.23
C GLY A 119 7.64 -19.03 3.42
N GLU A 120 8.71 -18.27 3.23
CA GLU A 120 9.35 -17.48 4.30
C GLU A 120 8.37 -16.45 4.92
N ILE A 121 7.53 -15.82 4.09
CA ILE A 121 6.59 -14.81 4.56
C ILE A 121 5.39 -15.47 5.25
N VAL A 122 4.95 -16.63 4.77
CA VAL A 122 3.92 -17.47 5.41
C VAL A 122 4.35 -17.85 6.83
N GLU A 123 5.59 -18.34 6.98
CA GLU A 123 6.15 -18.70 8.30
C GLU A 123 6.27 -17.46 9.20
N GLY A 124 6.76 -16.36 8.67
CA GLY A 124 6.94 -15.11 9.44
C GLY A 124 5.63 -14.50 9.95
N PHE A 125 4.51 -14.74 9.27
CA PHE A 125 3.18 -14.36 9.74
C PHE A 125 2.47 -15.46 10.55
N HIS A 126 3.10 -16.62 10.79
CA HIS A 126 2.45 -17.79 11.41
C HIS A 126 1.15 -18.17 10.69
N PHE A 127 1.20 -18.24 9.37
CA PHE A 127 0.02 -18.42 8.52
C PHE A 127 -0.07 -19.82 7.91
N ALA A 128 0.85 -20.72 8.20
CA ALA A 128 0.98 -22.03 7.54
C ALA A 128 -0.31 -22.88 7.58
N GLU A 129 -1.00 -22.92 8.71
CA GLU A 129 -2.23 -23.70 8.92
C GLU A 129 -3.47 -23.12 8.20
N TYR A 130 -3.43 -21.87 7.76
CA TYR A 130 -4.57 -21.17 7.15
C TYR A 130 -4.56 -21.21 5.63
N GLN A 131 -3.53 -21.78 4.99
CA GLN A 131 -3.35 -21.69 3.55
C GLN A 131 -4.46 -22.35 2.73
N ASP A 132 -5.09 -23.40 3.26
CA ASP A 132 -6.15 -24.18 2.62
C ASP A 132 -7.54 -23.86 3.17
N VAL A 133 -7.66 -22.84 4.03
CA VAL A 133 -8.92 -22.31 4.57
C VAL A 133 -9.49 -21.27 3.61
N TRP A 134 -10.80 -21.27 3.42
CA TRP A 134 -11.46 -20.25 2.60
C TRP A 134 -11.30 -18.85 3.21
N MET A 135 -11.02 -17.85 2.37
CA MET A 135 -10.79 -16.47 2.80
C MET A 135 -11.94 -15.90 3.64
N LYS A 136 -13.21 -16.31 3.39
CA LYS A 136 -14.38 -15.91 4.17
C LYS A 136 -14.39 -16.46 5.60
N GLU A 137 -13.72 -17.58 5.84
CA GLU A 137 -13.66 -18.25 7.15
C GLU A 137 -12.50 -17.77 8.00
N LEU A 138 -11.56 -17.06 7.40
CA LEU A 138 -10.45 -16.43 8.11
C LEU A 138 -10.94 -15.29 8.99
N SER A 139 -10.31 -15.14 10.16
CA SER A 139 -10.43 -13.90 10.93
C SER A 139 -10.00 -12.69 10.11
N THR A 140 -10.41 -11.49 10.50
CA THR A 140 -9.99 -10.25 9.82
C THR A 140 -8.46 -10.14 9.75
N GLY A 141 -7.75 -10.48 10.84
CA GLY A 141 -6.28 -10.47 10.88
C GLY A 141 -5.66 -11.49 9.93
N ASN A 142 -6.14 -12.74 9.93
CA ASN A 142 -5.61 -13.77 9.05
C ASN A 142 -5.91 -13.47 7.58
N ARG A 143 -7.09 -12.93 7.27
CA ARG A 143 -7.38 -12.48 5.91
C ARG A 143 -6.45 -11.33 5.48
N LYS A 144 -6.15 -10.38 6.36
CA LYS A 144 -5.15 -9.34 6.13
C LYS A 144 -3.77 -9.94 5.86
N LYS A 145 -3.34 -10.93 6.66
CA LYS A 145 -2.07 -11.64 6.44
C LYS A 145 -2.01 -12.25 5.04
N ALA A 146 -3.07 -12.90 4.56
CA ALA A 146 -3.12 -13.48 3.20
C ALA A 146 -2.84 -12.43 2.11
N PHE A 147 -3.45 -11.25 2.20
CA PHE A 147 -3.20 -10.15 1.26
C PHE A 147 -1.78 -9.61 1.38
N LEU A 148 -1.26 -9.42 2.61
CA LEU A 148 0.10 -8.94 2.85
C LEU A 148 1.15 -9.95 2.35
N ILE A 149 1.00 -11.25 2.63
CA ILE A 149 1.89 -12.30 2.12
C ILE A 149 1.99 -12.20 0.60
N THR A 150 0.85 -12.10 -0.08
CA THR A 150 0.81 -11.98 -1.54
C THR A 150 1.52 -10.71 -2.02
N ALA A 151 1.28 -9.57 -1.37
CA ALA A 151 1.89 -8.29 -1.70
C ALA A 151 3.41 -8.33 -1.63
N PHE A 152 3.95 -8.85 -0.53
CA PHE A 152 5.40 -8.90 -0.33
C PHE A 152 6.10 -10.01 -1.13
N ALA A 153 5.43 -11.14 -1.38
CA ALA A 153 5.96 -12.21 -2.23
C ALA A 153 5.99 -11.81 -3.71
N LEU A 154 4.97 -11.09 -4.19
CA LEU A 154 4.87 -10.63 -5.58
C LEU A 154 5.95 -9.61 -5.95
N LYS A 155 6.44 -8.83 -5.00
CA LYS A 155 7.49 -7.79 -5.15
C LYS A 155 7.24 -6.79 -6.29
N PRO A 156 6.07 -6.12 -6.35
CA PRO A 156 5.86 -5.03 -7.31
C PRO A 156 6.77 -3.84 -7.02
N GLU A 157 7.00 -2.97 -8.02
CA GLU A 157 7.83 -1.77 -7.80
C GLU A 157 7.19 -0.75 -6.84
N LEU A 158 5.86 -0.75 -6.72
CA LEU A 158 5.12 0.11 -5.80
C LEU A 158 4.10 -0.70 -4.99
N LEU A 159 4.28 -0.75 -3.68
CA LEU A 159 3.27 -1.23 -2.74
C LEU A 159 2.46 -0.07 -2.15
N LEU A 160 1.14 -0.22 -2.17
CA LEU A 160 0.19 0.68 -1.54
C LEU A 160 -0.53 -0.09 -0.43
N LEU A 161 -0.35 0.32 0.83
CA LEU A 161 -0.93 -0.37 1.98
C LEU A 161 -1.83 0.60 2.76
N ASP A 162 -3.11 0.25 2.88
CA ASP A 162 -4.09 1.03 3.64
C ASP A 162 -4.31 0.39 5.00
N GLU A 163 -3.90 1.06 6.08
CA GLU A 163 -3.99 0.61 7.47
C GLU A 163 -3.50 -0.85 7.67
N PRO A 164 -2.27 -1.17 7.24
CA PRO A 164 -1.83 -2.58 7.15
C PRO A 164 -1.68 -3.28 8.50
N VAL A 165 -1.59 -2.55 9.60
CA VAL A 165 -1.45 -3.11 10.96
C VAL A 165 -2.79 -3.43 11.62
N ASN A 166 -3.91 -2.89 11.09
CA ASN A 166 -5.22 -3.14 11.68
C ASN A 166 -5.58 -4.63 11.68
N GLY A 167 -5.95 -5.13 12.86
CA GLY A 167 -6.36 -6.52 13.05
C GLY A 167 -5.22 -7.53 13.15
N LEU A 168 -3.96 -7.10 13.03
CA LEU A 168 -2.81 -7.97 13.27
C LEU A 168 -2.52 -8.11 14.78
N ASP A 169 -2.04 -9.28 15.17
CA ASP A 169 -1.43 -9.50 16.47
C ASP A 169 -0.05 -8.83 16.58
N PHE A 170 0.49 -8.76 17.79
CA PHE A 170 1.77 -8.10 18.06
C PHE A 170 2.93 -8.66 17.22
N GLN A 171 3.07 -10.00 17.17
CA GLN A 171 4.18 -10.63 16.45
C GLN A 171 4.09 -10.37 14.94
N SER A 172 2.89 -10.45 14.37
CA SER A 172 2.64 -10.15 12.96
C SER A 172 2.88 -8.68 12.63
N THR A 173 2.57 -7.77 13.55
CA THR A 173 2.85 -6.33 13.40
C THR A 173 4.35 -6.08 13.37
N GLU A 174 5.12 -6.65 14.29
CA GLU A 174 6.58 -6.55 14.30
C GLU A 174 7.22 -7.14 13.03
N TYR A 175 6.69 -8.26 12.55
CA TYR A 175 7.14 -8.87 11.31
C TYR A 175 6.83 -7.98 10.11
N LEU A 176 5.64 -7.40 10.04
CA LEU A 176 5.27 -6.45 8.99
C LEU A 176 6.20 -5.22 8.97
N TYR A 177 6.57 -4.68 10.13
CA TYR A 177 7.52 -3.57 10.21
C TYR A 177 8.88 -3.93 9.62
N ARG A 178 9.38 -5.16 9.86
CA ARG A 178 10.61 -5.66 9.23
C ARG A 178 10.46 -5.78 7.71
N LEU A 179 9.33 -6.31 7.23
CA LEU A 179 9.05 -6.43 5.79
C LEU A 179 9.01 -5.05 5.11
N ILE A 180 8.33 -4.06 5.68
CA ILE A 180 8.27 -2.70 5.12
C ILE A 180 9.68 -2.11 5.03
N ARG A 181 10.48 -2.22 6.09
CA ARG A 181 11.86 -1.70 6.09
C ARG A 181 12.77 -2.38 5.07
N SER A 182 12.65 -3.70 4.92
CA SER A 182 13.47 -4.48 3.98
C SER A 182 13.02 -4.34 2.53
N TYR A 183 11.75 -3.95 2.29
CA TYR A 183 11.18 -3.87 0.96
C TYR A 183 11.90 -2.89 0.03
N LYS A 184 12.59 -1.91 0.58
CA LYS A 184 13.41 -0.94 -0.17
C LYS A 184 14.49 -1.60 -1.05
N ALA A 185 14.87 -2.83 -0.77
CA ALA A 185 15.76 -3.59 -1.65
C ALA A 185 15.11 -3.92 -3.00
N TYR A 186 13.77 -3.93 -3.07
CA TYR A 186 12.99 -4.33 -4.25
C TYR A 186 12.20 -3.18 -4.88
N GLY A 187 11.56 -2.37 -4.06
CA GLY A 187 10.62 -1.36 -4.53
C GLY A 187 10.34 -0.27 -3.50
N THR A 188 9.28 0.46 -3.75
CA THR A 188 8.80 1.58 -2.91
C THR A 188 7.51 1.19 -2.21
N VAL A 189 7.37 1.58 -0.95
CA VAL A 189 6.14 1.37 -0.16
C VAL A 189 5.54 2.72 0.21
N LEU A 190 4.25 2.92 -0.09
CA LEU A 190 3.43 3.94 0.54
C LEU A 190 2.42 3.25 1.45
N PHE A 191 2.46 3.53 2.74
CA PHE A 191 1.51 2.94 3.67
C PHE A 191 0.82 4.01 4.51
N ALA A 192 -0.51 3.92 4.55
CA ALA A 192 -1.34 4.81 5.36
C ALA A 192 -1.54 4.18 6.74
N SER A 193 -1.38 4.98 7.79
CA SER A 193 -1.70 4.57 9.15
C SER A 193 -2.16 5.76 10.00
N HIS A 194 -3.01 5.48 10.98
CA HIS A 194 -3.34 6.42 12.05
C HIS A 194 -2.50 6.13 13.32
N ILE A 195 -1.71 5.04 13.31
CA ILE A 195 -0.85 4.63 14.42
C ILE A 195 0.52 5.26 14.19
N LEU A 196 0.85 6.27 15.02
CA LEU A 196 2.09 7.03 14.90
C LEU A 196 3.33 6.15 15.02
N GLU A 197 3.32 5.14 15.89
CA GLU A 197 4.42 4.22 16.08
C GLU A 197 4.76 3.46 14.79
N SER A 198 3.76 2.96 14.05
CA SER A 198 3.97 2.26 12.78
C SER A 198 4.69 3.15 11.76
N ILE A 199 4.35 4.44 11.75
CA ILE A 199 4.94 5.45 10.88
C ILE A 199 6.39 5.74 11.28
N THR A 200 6.63 6.03 12.56
CA THR A 200 7.96 6.46 13.03
C THR A 200 9.00 5.35 12.96
N LEU A 201 8.59 4.09 13.20
CA LEU A 201 9.49 2.95 13.21
C LEU A 201 9.87 2.45 11.82
N THR A 202 9.05 2.71 10.79
CA THR A 202 9.23 2.05 9.48
C THR A 202 9.52 2.99 8.32
N SER A 203 9.21 4.29 8.47
CA SER A 203 9.31 5.24 7.35
C SER A 203 10.70 5.84 7.20
N ASP A 204 11.09 6.07 5.94
CA ASP A 204 12.19 6.96 5.59
C ASP A 204 11.71 8.41 5.43
N ARG A 205 10.43 8.56 5.11
CA ARG A 205 9.77 9.85 4.96
C ARG A 205 8.31 9.75 5.39
N VAL A 206 7.79 10.81 5.98
CA VAL A 206 6.39 10.91 6.42
C VAL A 206 5.69 12.04 5.69
N LEU A 207 4.51 11.76 5.15
CA LEU A 207 3.61 12.75 4.58
C LEU A 207 2.40 12.90 5.49
N VAL A 208 2.09 14.13 5.89
CA VAL A 208 0.93 14.44 6.72
C VAL A 208 -0.21 14.91 5.81
N LEU A 209 -1.28 14.14 5.79
CA LEU A 209 -2.49 14.46 5.03
C LEU A 209 -3.48 15.21 5.92
N GLU A 210 -3.73 16.45 5.58
CA GLU A 210 -4.64 17.34 6.29
C GLU A 210 -5.62 17.97 5.31
N HIS A 211 -6.91 17.89 5.60
CA HIS A 211 -7.98 18.47 4.76
C HIS A 211 -7.85 18.15 3.26
N GLY A 212 -7.48 16.91 2.95
CA GLY A 212 -7.34 16.43 1.57
C GLY A 212 -6.12 16.96 0.81
N ARG A 213 -5.09 17.47 1.51
CA ARG A 213 -3.82 17.95 0.96
C ARG A 213 -2.65 17.43 1.78
N ILE A 214 -1.47 17.33 1.15
CA ILE A 214 -0.25 17.14 1.92
C ILE A 214 0.15 18.48 2.51
N GLY A 215 -0.02 18.61 3.83
CA GLY A 215 0.29 19.84 4.57
C GLY A 215 1.74 19.92 5.01
N ARG A 216 2.31 18.79 5.47
CA ARG A 216 3.68 18.69 5.99
C ARG A 216 4.34 17.43 5.46
N ALA A 217 5.68 17.45 5.34
CA ALA A 217 6.50 16.30 5.03
C ALA A 217 7.74 16.30 5.93
N PHE A 218 8.15 15.13 6.39
CA PHE A 218 9.31 14.94 7.26
C PHE A 218 10.23 13.90 6.64
N GLU A 219 11.49 14.24 6.46
CA GLU A 219 12.54 13.28 6.09
C GLU A 219 12.97 12.49 7.35
N LYS A 220 13.69 11.40 7.16
CA LYS A 220 14.00 10.42 8.21
C LYS A 220 14.59 11.00 9.50
N ASP A 221 15.49 11.96 9.38
CA ASP A 221 16.14 12.67 10.48
C ASP A 221 15.22 13.64 11.24
N GLN A 222 14.08 13.96 10.64
CA GLN A 222 13.07 14.88 11.18
C GLN A 222 11.87 14.13 11.78
N ILE A 223 11.81 12.80 11.61
CA ILE A 223 10.69 11.96 12.09
C ILE A 223 10.74 11.91 13.62
N ASP A 224 9.85 12.67 14.23
CA ASP A 224 9.64 12.74 15.67
C ASP A 224 8.14 12.72 15.96
N ALA A 225 7.73 11.88 16.90
CA ALA A 225 6.33 11.71 17.28
C ALA A 225 5.67 13.03 17.70
N ASP A 226 6.40 13.90 18.41
CA ASP A 226 5.86 15.18 18.92
C ASP A 226 5.76 16.25 17.82
N ARG A 227 6.55 16.13 16.76
CA ARG A 227 6.49 17.02 15.59
C ARG A 227 5.41 16.64 14.58
N ILE A 228 5.06 15.37 14.54
CA ILE A 228 4.07 14.83 13.59
C ILE A 228 2.64 15.07 14.10
N ARG A 229 2.43 15.12 15.42
CA ARG A 229 1.14 15.47 16.06
C ARG A 229 0.76 16.91 15.79
#